data_2b1956f258be1840d89bae8f1ec42169
#
_entry.id   2b1956f258be1840d89bae8f1ec42169
#
_cell.length_a   1.000
_cell.length_b   1.000
_cell.length_c   1.000
_cell.angle_alpha   90.00
_cell.angle_beta   90.00
_cell.angle_gamma   90.00
#
_symmetry.space_group_name_H-M   'P 1'
#
loop_
_entity.id
_entity.type
_entity.pdbx_description
1 polymer ?
#
loop_
_entity_poly.entity_id
_entity_poly.type
_entity_poly.pdbx_seq_one_letter_code
_entity_poly.pdbx_strand_id
1 'polypeptide(L)'
;MSKAQAVTTAAFRREVIEASASQPVLVDFWAPWCGPCRMLGPVLDQLAAEMPGLKVVKLNTDEEPEVAGAYAIRSIPAVKLFRDGKVVDEFVGAQPLGAVRQFVEPHLPKPSDEPLAAARAARTAGRPQEALTLLEPLHASDPQSEAVTVEYSAALAMTGRPQDAETLLRGLRPAAQSEAAVRAVYALVYFAQLAGSPDETDAIQSARVSAARYLLRTDHARGLETLFAAAERNRRYATTAGRDDLKKALELLPAGDPQLGPARRRLAGLLN
;
A
#
# COMPACT_ATOMS: atom_id res chain seq x y z
N MET A 1 21.46 4.93 -24.88
CA MET A 1 22.04 4.70 -23.53
C MET A 1 21.58 5.86 -22.66
N SER A 2 20.78 5.60 -21.65
CA SER A 2 20.28 6.63 -20.73
C SER A 2 21.44 7.06 -19.83
N LYS A 3 21.90 8.30 -19.99
CA LYS A 3 22.87 8.92 -19.05
C LYS A 3 22.09 9.66 -17.96
N ALA A 4 22.65 9.70 -16.76
CA ALA A 4 22.10 10.53 -15.70
C ALA A 4 21.99 12.00 -16.16
N GLN A 5 20.79 12.58 -16.04
CA GLN A 5 20.50 13.94 -16.49
C GLN A 5 20.83 14.94 -15.39
N ALA A 6 21.35 16.11 -15.77
CA ALA A 6 21.49 17.22 -14.83
C ALA A 6 20.09 17.77 -14.47
N VAL A 7 19.88 18.09 -13.19
CA VAL A 7 18.65 18.69 -12.69
C VAL A 7 18.95 20.00 -11.97
N THR A 8 18.17 21.04 -12.26
CA THR A 8 18.23 22.35 -11.63
C THR A 8 17.16 22.48 -10.54
N THR A 9 17.31 23.47 -9.65
CA THR A 9 16.28 23.83 -8.63
C THR A 9 14.90 24.00 -9.27
N ALA A 10 14.82 24.71 -10.40
CA ALA A 10 13.55 24.94 -11.10
C ALA A 10 12.90 23.66 -11.64
N ALA A 11 13.71 22.68 -12.04
CA ALA A 11 13.23 21.40 -12.58
C ALA A 11 13.05 20.32 -11.50
N PHE A 12 13.63 20.50 -10.31
CA PHE A 12 13.69 19.46 -9.26
C PHE A 12 12.32 18.92 -8.88
N ARG A 13 11.34 19.80 -8.71
CA ARG A 13 9.99 19.37 -8.37
C ARG A 13 9.45 18.40 -9.42
N ARG A 14 9.50 18.74 -10.70
CA ARG A 14 8.98 17.90 -11.79
C ARG A 14 9.81 16.64 -11.99
N GLU A 15 11.15 16.81 -12.09
CA GLU A 15 12.07 15.74 -12.48
C GLU A 15 12.37 14.74 -11.36
N VAL A 16 12.17 15.14 -10.09
CA VAL A 16 12.44 14.30 -8.92
C VAL A 16 11.15 13.99 -8.16
N ILE A 17 10.49 15.01 -7.59
CA ILE A 17 9.37 14.80 -6.68
C ILE A 17 8.18 14.18 -7.39
N GLU A 18 7.70 14.81 -8.47
CA GLU A 18 6.54 14.32 -9.24
C GLU A 18 6.89 13.03 -10.00
N ALA A 19 8.09 12.94 -10.59
CA ALA A 19 8.54 11.74 -11.29
C ALA A 19 8.65 10.52 -10.38
N SER A 20 9.00 10.73 -9.09
CA SER A 20 9.15 9.63 -8.12
C SER A 20 7.83 8.94 -7.75
N ALA A 21 6.68 9.49 -8.15
CA ALA A 21 5.39 8.81 -8.01
C ALA A 21 5.23 7.63 -8.98
N SER A 22 5.88 7.67 -10.14
CA SER A 22 5.79 6.62 -11.16
C SER A 22 6.97 5.65 -11.17
N GLN A 23 8.17 6.12 -10.83
CA GLN A 23 9.39 5.30 -10.79
C GLN A 23 10.37 5.85 -9.74
N PRO A 24 11.23 5.03 -9.12
CA PRO A 24 12.26 5.52 -8.22
C PRO A 24 13.18 6.52 -8.92
N VAL A 25 13.56 7.60 -8.22
CA VAL A 25 14.48 8.61 -8.71
C VAL A 25 15.69 8.69 -7.80
N LEU A 26 16.86 8.35 -8.32
CA LEU A 26 18.15 8.47 -7.64
C LEU A 26 18.76 9.83 -7.93
N VAL A 27 19.03 10.63 -6.91
CA VAL A 27 19.62 11.95 -7.03
C VAL A 27 21.06 11.90 -6.49
N ASP A 28 22.03 12.19 -7.36
CA ASP A 28 23.45 12.36 -7.01
C ASP A 28 23.74 13.84 -6.76
N PHE A 29 24.03 14.19 -5.53
CA PHE A 29 24.48 15.50 -5.12
C PHE A 29 26.02 15.55 -5.22
N TRP A 30 26.52 16.31 -6.17
CA TRP A 30 27.94 16.33 -6.55
C TRP A 30 28.47 17.73 -6.79
N ALA A 31 29.82 17.87 -6.97
CA ALA A 31 30.44 19.09 -7.47
C ALA A 31 31.68 18.76 -8.36
N PRO A 32 32.08 19.67 -9.27
CA PRO A 32 33.18 19.42 -10.21
C PRO A 32 34.53 19.15 -9.54
N TRP A 33 34.80 19.79 -8.43
CA TRP A 33 36.05 19.67 -7.66
C TRP A 33 36.11 18.39 -6.79
N CYS A 34 35.01 17.70 -6.62
CA CYS A 34 34.87 16.51 -5.75
C CYS A 34 35.51 15.29 -6.42
N GLY A 35 36.64 14.82 -5.93
CA GLY A 35 37.38 13.66 -6.43
C GLY A 35 36.53 12.37 -6.36
N PRO A 36 35.94 11.99 -5.21
CA PRO A 36 35.07 10.82 -5.08
C PRO A 36 33.82 10.88 -5.96
N CYS A 37 33.25 12.06 -6.23
CA CYS A 37 32.11 12.22 -7.14
C CYS A 37 32.46 11.80 -8.58
N ARG A 38 33.70 12.11 -9.03
CA ARG A 38 34.17 11.68 -10.35
C ARG A 38 34.31 10.16 -10.49
N MET A 39 34.50 9.44 -9.38
CA MET A 39 34.51 7.97 -9.37
C MET A 39 33.08 7.41 -9.38
N LEU A 40 32.16 8.02 -8.64
CA LEU A 40 30.78 7.57 -8.55
C LEU A 40 29.98 7.85 -9.85
N GLY A 41 30.24 8.98 -10.52
CA GLY A 41 29.51 9.38 -11.72
C GLY A 41 29.37 8.30 -12.78
N PRO A 42 30.48 7.68 -13.25
CA PRO A 42 30.41 6.56 -14.21
C PRO A 42 29.63 5.35 -13.70
N VAL A 43 29.70 5.06 -12.41
CA VAL A 43 28.94 3.96 -11.78
C VAL A 43 27.45 4.20 -11.89
N LEU A 44 27.02 5.44 -11.61
CA LEU A 44 25.60 5.82 -11.72
C LEU A 44 25.13 5.88 -13.18
N ASP A 45 25.98 6.31 -14.12
CA ASP A 45 25.67 6.28 -15.55
C ASP A 45 25.50 4.83 -16.06
N GLN A 46 26.33 3.90 -15.58
CA GLN A 46 26.20 2.48 -15.88
C GLN A 46 24.92 1.92 -15.26
N LEU A 47 24.64 2.23 -14.00
CA LEU A 47 23.43 1.79 -13.32
C LEU A 47 22.16 2.24 -14.07
N ALA A 48 22.12 3.52 -14.50
CA ALA A 48 20.99 4.06 -15.27
C ALA A 48 20.79 3.34 -16.62
N ALA A 49 21.86 2.87 -17.25
CA ALA A 49 21.78 2.11 -18.49
C ALA A 49 21.28 0.67 -18.28
N GLU A 50 21.64 0.06 -17.15
CA GLU A 50 21.31 -1.34 -16.84
C GLU A 50 19.93 -1.49 -16.16
N MET A 51 19.39 -0.42 -15.56
CA MET A 51 18.15 -0.44 -14.78
C MET A 51 17.11 0.56 -15.35
N PRO A 52 16.40 0.22 -16.42
CA PRO A 52 15.45 1.16 -17.08
C PRO A 52 14.28 1.57 -16.19
N GLY A 53 13.98 0.82 -15.11
CA GLY A 53 12.99 1.18 -14.10
C GLY A 53 13.47 2.19 -13.05
N LEU A 54 14.73 2.66 -13.13
CA LEU A 54 15.34 3.65 -12.25
C LEU A 54 15.65 4.92 -13.04
N LYS A 55 15.16 6.07 -12.58
CA LYS A 55 15.61 7.36 -13.09
C LYS A 55 16.81 7.84 -12.26
N VAL A 56 17.89 8.24 -12.93
CA VAL A 56 19.08 8.81 -12.27
C VAL A 56 19.27 10.24 -12.72
N VAL A 57 19.38 11.15 -11.76
CA VAL A 57 19.65 12.58 -12.01
C VAL A 57 20.84 13.05 -11.17
N LYS A 58 21.54 14.09 -11.65
CA LYS A 58 22.71 14.70 -10.99
C LYS A 58 22.41 16.16 -10.68
N LEU A 59 22.65 16.58 -9.45
CA LEU A 59 22.48 17.95 -8.98
C LEU A 59 23.83 18.51 -8.53
N ASN A 60 24.26 19.58 -9.20
CA ASN A 60 25.49 20.28 -8.80
C ASN A 60 25.22 21.17 -7.58
N THR A 61 25.82 20.85 -6.45
CA THR A 61 25.57 21.56 -5.18
C THR A 61 26.11 23.00 -5.18
N ASP A 62 27.09 23.31 -6.04
CA ASP A 62 27.62 24.67 -6.18
C ASP A 62 26.65 25.57 -6.97
N GLU A 63 25.95 25.00 -7.95
CA GLU A 63 25.00 25.74 -8.79
C GLU A 63 23.57 25.75 -8.18
N GLU A 64 23.23 24.73 -7.38
CA GLU A 64 21.88 24.50 -6.83
C GLU A 64 21.88 24.44 -5.28
N PRO A 65 22.42 25.46 -4.58
CA PRO A 65 22.60 25.43 -3.12
C PRO A 65 21.28 25.37 -2.34
N GLU A 66 20.17 25.88 -2.91
CA GLU A 66 18.87 25.85 -2.27
C GLU A 66 18.37 24.42 -2.07
N VAL A 67 18.44 23.60 -3.11
CA VAL A 67 18.02 22.18 -3.02
C VAL A 67 18.99 21.41 -2.14
N ALA A 68 20.30 21.62 -2.29
CA ALA A 68 21.30 20.98 -1.43
C ALA A 68 21.05 21.31 0.06
N GLY A 69 20.72 22.54 0.39
CA GLY A 69 20.35 22.98 1.73
C GLY A 69 19.05 22.37 2.23
N ALA A 70 17.99 22.34 1.40
CA ALA A 70 16.70 21.76 1.74
C ALA A 70 16.79 20.27 2.09
N TYR A 71 17.69 19.53 1.44
CA TYR A 71 17.93 18.10 1.72
C TYR A 71 19.10 17.85 2.68
N ALA A 72 19.57 18.89 3.36
CA ALA A 72 20.63 18.84 4.39
C ALA A 72 21.92 18.15 3.90
N ILE A 73 22.35 18.43 2.67
CA ILE A 73 23.58 17.87 2.13
C ILE A 73 24.78 18.51 2.82
N ARG A 74 25.52 17.73 3.61
CA ARG A 74 26.68 18.17 4.41
C ARG A 74 28.01 17.71 3.84
N SER A 75 27.98 16.68 3.02
CA SER A 75 29.18 16.13 2.35
C SER A 75 28.78 15.51 1.02
N ILE A 76 29.72 15.49 0.06
CA ILE A 76 29.51 14.94 -1.28
C ILE A 76 30.60 13.90 -1.62
N PRO A 77 30.26 12.88 -2.47
CA PRO A 77 28.95 12.66 -3.05
C PRO A 77 27.92 12.23 -2.00
N ALA A 78 26.70 12.74 -2.10
CA ALA A 78 25.56 12.24 -1.35
C ALA A 78 24.50 11.78 -2.33
N VAL A 79 23.95 10.58 -2.11
CA VAL A 79 22.95 10.00 -2.99
C VAL A 79 21.67 9.77 -2.19
N LYS A 80 20.56 10.28 -2.73
CA LYS A 80 19.24 10.09 -2.14
C LYS A 80 18.30 9.43 -3.13
N LEU A 81 17.54 8.45 -2.66
CA LEU A 81 16.53 7.74 -3.43
C LEU A 81 15.14 8.26 -3.07
N PHE A 82 14.41 8.70 -4.08
CA PHE A 82 13.06 9.24 -3.96
C PHE A 82 12.02 8.24 -4.45
N ARG A 83 10.93 8.09 -3.69
CA ARG A 83 9.71 7.37 -4.05
C ARG A 83 8.51 8.12 -3.48
N ASP A 84 7.45 8.29 -4.28
CA ASP A 84 6.22 8.97 -3.89
C ASP A 84 6.44 10.38 -3.27
N GLY A 85 7.39 11.13 -3.83
CA GLY A 85 7.75 12.49 -3.41
C GLY A 85 8.62 12.58 -2.15
N LYS A 86 9.08 11.47 -1.60
CA LYS A 86 9.84 11.41 -0.35
C LYS A 86 11.18 10.71 -0.54
N VAL A 87 12.16 11.08 0.27
CA VAL A 87 13.40 10.32 0.41
C VAL A 87 13.08 9.04 1.17
N VAL A 88 13.34 7.89 0.55
CA VAL A 88 13.10 6.57 1.14
C VAL A 88 14.38 5.89 1.59
N ASP A 89 15.53 6.28 1.00
CA ASP A 89 16.85 5.76 1.39
C ASP A 89 17.95 6.72 0.94
N GLU A 90 19.15 6.63 1.55
CA GLU A 90 20.28 7.48 1.22
C GLU A 90 21.64 6.85 1.59
N PHE A 91 22.68 7.27 0.90
CA PHE A 91 24.05 6.99 1.29
C PHE A 91 24.99 8.17 0.99
N VAL A 92 26.17 8.19 1.63
CA VAL A 92 27.21 9.20 1.44
C VAL A 92 28.52 8.53 1.05
N GLY A 93 29.27 9.14 0.14
CA GLY A 93 30.54 8.64 -0.37
C GLY A 93 30.40 7.80 -1.65
N ALA A 94 31.54 7.60 -2.32
CA ALA A 94 31.58 6.76 -3.52
C ALA A 94 31.42 5.30 -3.15
N GLN A 95 30.55 4.60 -3.89
CA GLN A 95 30.25 3.18 -3.74
C GLN A 95 30.50 2.43 -5.05
N PRO A 96 30.94 1.16 -5.00
CA PRO A 96 31.06 0.33 -6.20
C PRO A 96 29.67 -0.04 -6.75
N LEU A 97 29.61 -0.35 -8.07
CA LEU A 97 28.36 -0.66 -8.78
C LEU A 97 27.48 -1.70 -8.07
N GLY A 98 28.10 -2.78 -7.57
CA GLY A 98 27.37 -3.84 -6.84
C GLY A 98 26.67 -3.34 -5.59
N ALA A 99 27.31 -2.44 -4.82
CA ALA A 99 26.70 -1.86 -3.61
C ALA A 99 25.57 -0.89 -3.96
N VAL A 100 25.74 -0.05 -5.00
CA VAL A 100 24.67 0.86 -5.44
C VAL A 100 23.49 0.06 -6.01
N ARG A 101 23.75 -1.06 -6.71
CA ARG A 101 22.69 -1.95 -7.19
C ARG A 101 21.89 -2.53 -6.03
N GLN A 102 22.57 -3.11 -5.03
CA GLN A 102 21.91 -3.64 -3.83
C GLN A 102 21.10 -2.61 -3.07
N PHE A 103 21.57 -1.35 -3.06
CA PHE A 103 20.86 -0.23 -2.45
C PHE A 103 19.56 0.10 -3.17
N VAL A 104 19.51 0.09 -4.52
CA VAL A 104 18.31 0.47 -5.27
C VAL A 104 17.33 -0.70 -5.53
N GLU A 105 17.81 -1.95 -5.58
CA GLU A 105 16.99 -3.13 -5.91
C GLU A 105 15.69 -3.26 -5.09
N PRO A 106 15.69 -3.04 -3.75
CA PRO A 106 14.47 -3.14 -2.94
C PRO A 106 13.40 -2.12 -3.31
N HIS A 107 13.79 -1.03 -3.98
CA HIS A 107 12.93 0.11 -4.31
C HIS A 107 12.47 0.12 -5.78
N LEU A 108 12.99 -0.78 -6.61
CA LEU A 108 12.58 -0.89 -8.01
C LEU A 108 11.16 -1.46 -8.15
N PRO A 109 10.40 -1.01 -9.17
CA PRO A 109 9.14 -1.65 -9.52
C PRO A 109 9.35 -3.15 -9.80
N LYS A 110 8.54 -3.97 -9.19
CA LYS A 110 8.54 -5.41 -9.48
C LYS A 110 7.58 -5.70 -10.64
N PRO A 111 7.82 -6.73 -11.45
CA PRO A 111 6.87 -7.13 -12.49
C PRO A 111 5.45 -7.41 -11.98
N SER A 112 5.31 -7.70 -10.69
CA SER A 112 4.03 -7.91 -10.00
C SER A 112 3.30 -6.62 -9.62
N ASP A 113 3.95 -5.45 -9.60
CA ASP A 113 3.37 -4.22 -9.02
C ASP A 113 2.19 -3.69 -9.85
N GLU A 114 2.32 -3.64 -11.18
CA GLU A 114 1.24 -3.19 -12.06
C GLU A 114 0.03 -4.15 -12.05
N PRO A 115 0.19 -5.47 -12.24
CA PRO A 115 -0.92 -6.40 -12.09
C PRO A 115 -1.54 -6.43 -10.69
N LEU A 116 -0.73 -6.26 -9.63
CA LEU A 116 -1.22 -6.16 -8.26
C LEU A 116 -2.06 -4.89 -8.06
N ALA A 117 -1.63 -3.76 -8.59
CA ALA A 117 -2.39 -2.51 -8.55
C ALA A 117 -3.71 -2.63 -9.34
N ALA A 118 -3.69 -3.26 -10.52
CA ALA A 118 -4.89 -3.54 -11.30
C ALA A 118 -5.87 -4.46 -10.56
N ALA A 119 -5.37 -5.51 -9.91
CA ALA A 119 -6.19 -6.42 -9.10
C ALA A 119 -6.84 -5.70 -7.90
N ARG A 120 -6.07 -4.84 -7.22
CA ARG A 120 -6.59 -3.99 -6.13
C ARG A 120 -7.69 -3.06 -6.63
N ALA A 121 -7.50 -2.41 -7.77
CA ALA A 121 -8.50 -1.53 -8.39
C ALA A 121 -9.77 -2.31 -8.77
N ALA A 122 -9.65 -3.50 -9.35
CA ALA A 122 -10.78 -4.36 -9.67
C ALA A 122 -11.56 -4.75 -8.41
N ARG A 123 -10.87 -5.19 -7.35
CA ARG A 123 -11.49 -5.57 -6.08
C ARG A 123 -12.23 -4.40 -5.43
N THR A 124 -11.61 -3.23 -5.35
CA THR A 124 -12.24 -2.03 -4.76
C THR A 124 -13.41 -1.50 -5.57
N ALA A 125 -13.42 -1.76 -6.88
CA ALA A 125 -14.54 -1.49 -7.77
C ALA A 125 -15.67 -2.56 -7.70
N GLY A 126 -15.60 -3.50 -6.74
CA GLY A 126 -16.61 -4.55 -6.56
C GLY A 126 -16.54 -5.67 -7.62
N ARG A 127 -15.38 -5.86 -8.25
CA ARG A 127 -15.12 -6.91 -9.26
C ARG A 127 -14.09 -7.94 -8.76
N PRO A 128 -14.40 -8.67 -7.66
CA PRO A 128 -13.43 -9.55 -7.00
C PRO A 128 -13.02 -10.75 -7.85
N GLN A 129 -13.86 -11.21 -8.77
CA GLN A 129 -13.53 -12.32 -9.67
C GLN A 129 -12.44 -11.92 -10.68
N GLU A 130 -12.49 -10.70 -11.21
CA GLU A 130 -11.43 -10.14 -12.06
C GLU A 130 -10.11 -10.01 -11.26
N ALA A 131 -10.20 -9.54 -10.01
CA ALA A 131 -9.05 -9.48 -9.13
C ALA A 131 -8.41 -10.87 -8.92
N LEU A 132 -9.21 -11.93 -8.70
CA LEU A 132 -8.70 -13.30 -8.57
C LEU A 132 -7.93 -13.75 -9.81
N THR A 133 -8.47 -13.50 -11.01
CA THR A 133 -7.80 -13.87 -12.27
C THR A 133 -6.41 -13.23 -12.41
N LEU A 134 -6.24 -12.00 -11.92
CA LEU A 134 -4.96 -11.30 -11.91
C LEU A 134 -4.02 -11.80 -10.80
N LEU A 135 -4.56 -12.15 -9.63
CA LEU A 135 -3.77 -12.46 -8.43
C LEU A 135 -3.30 -13.92 -8.39
N GLU A 136 -4.07 -14.84 -8.95
CA GLU A 136 -3.73 -16.28 -8.94
C GLU A 136 -2.35 -16.57 -9.54
N PRO A 137 -2.00 -16.09 -10.76
CA PRO A 137 -0.67 -16.28 -11.32
C PRO A 137 0.42 -15.53 -10.53
N LEU A 138 0.12 -14.36 -9.96
CA LEU A 138 1.08 -13.61 -9.14
C LEU A 138 1.43 -14.38 -7.86
N HIS A 139 0.41 -14.90 -7.17
CA HIS A 139 0.62 -15.68 -5.96
C HIS A 139 1.34 -17.01 -6.25
N ALA A 140 1.06 -17.66 -7.38
CA ALA A 140 1.75 -18.87 -7.79
C ALA A 140 3.24 -18.62 -8.10
N SER A 141 3.59 -17.45 -8.66
CA SER A 141 4.98 -17.07 -8.98
C SER A 141 5.79 -16.63 -7.76
N ASP A 142 5.17 -15.97 -6.79
CA ASP A 142 5.79 -15.51 -5.55
C ASP A 142 4.86 -15.72 -4.34
N PRO A 143 4.78 -16.95 -3.81
CA PRO A 143 3.93 -17.26 -2.65
C PRO A 143 4.36 -16.55 -1.36
N GLN A 144 5.59 -16.00 -1.32
CA GLN A 144 6.12 -15.29 -0.16
C GLN A 144 5.81 -13.79 -0.18
N SER A 145 5.27 -13.27 -1.29
CA SER A 145 4.85 -11.87 -1.37
C SER A 145 3.67 -11.60 -0.46
N GLU A 146 3.92 -10.92 0.67
CA GLU A 146 2.84 -10.56 1.60
C GLU A 146 1.79 -9.65 0.95
N ALA A 147 2.23 -8.70 0.12
CA ALA A 147 1.32 -7.79 -0.57
C ALA A 147 0.36 -8.53 -1.53
N VAL A 148 0.87 -9.51 -2.28
CA VAL A 148 0.05 -10.36 -3.17
C VAL A 148 -0.87 -11.25 -2.34
N THR A 149 -0.34 -11.91 -1.29
CA THR A 149 -1.10 -12.81 -0.42
C THR A 149 -2.29 -12.10 0.25
N VAL A 150 -2.09 -10.86 0.74
CA VAL A 150 -3.15 -10.06 1.35
C VAL A 150 -4.27 -9.73 0.35
N GLU A 151 -3.93 -9.25 -0.84
CA GLU A 151 -4.93 -8.92 -1.87
C GLU A 151 -5.62 -10.18 -2.41
N TYR A 152 -4.90 -11.29 -2.58
CA TYR A 152 -5.46 -12.57 -3.01
C TYR A 152 -6.44 -13.12 -1.97
N SER A 153 -6.09 -13.06 -0.68
CA SER A 153 -7.00 -13.44 0.41
C SER A 153 -8.25 -12.58 0.44
N ALA A 154 -8.13 -11.27 0.20
CA ALA A 154 -9.27 -10.38 0.12
C ALA A 154 -10.23 -10.77 -1.02
N ALA A 155 -9.69 -11.05 -2.21
CA ALA A 155 -10.48 -11.48 -3.36
C ALA A 155 -11.14 -12.84 -3.13
N LEU A 156 -10.43 -13.80 -2.52
CA LEU A 156 -10.98 -15.10 -2.12
C LEU A 156 -12.17 -14.95 -1.16
N ALA A 157 -12.03 -14.13 -0.13
CA ALA A 157 -13.11 -13.88 0.82
C ALA A 157 -14.36 -13.31 0.12
N MET A 158 -14.17 -12.32 -0.76
CA MET A 158 -15.27 -11.69 -1.50
C MET A 158 -15.92 -12.58 -2.56
N THR A 159 -15.26 -13.66 -2.97
CA THR A 159 -15.79 -14.65 -3.96
C THR A 159 -16.31 -15.94 -3.31
N GLY A 160 -16.51 -15.94 -1.98
CA GLY A 160 -17.12 -17.07 -1.27
C GLY A 160 -16.13 -18.18 -0.87
N ARG A 161 -14.83 -17.87 -0.80
CA ARG A 161 -13.78 -18.78 -0.35
C ARG A 161 -13.09 -18.27 0.93
N PRO A 162 -13.84 -17.95 2.00
CA PRO A 162 -13.26 -17.34 3.20
C PRO A 162 -12.30 -18.26 3.97
N GLN A 163 -12.46 -19.58 3.89
CA GLN A 163 -11.57 -20.54 4.56
C GLN A 163 -10.19 -20.56 3.92
N ASP A 164 -10.12 -20.49 2.58
CA ASP A 164 -8.86 -20.41 1.84
C ASP A 164 -8.14 -19.09 2.17
N ALA A 165 -8.89 -17.98 2.19
CA ALA A 165 -8.37 -16.68 2.59
C ALA A 165 -7.78 -16.68 4.00
N GLU A 166 -8.48 -17.27 4.97
CA GLU A 166 -8.02 -17.36 6.35
C GLU A 166 -6.75 -18.20 6.48
N THR A 167 -6.65 -19.29 5.74
CA THR A 167 -5.47 -20.16 5.72
C THR A 167 -4.22 -19.40 5.23
N LEU A 168 -4.35 -18.63 4.16
CA LEU A 168 -3.25 -17.80 3.63
C LEU A 168 -2.82 -16.72 4.63
N LEU A 169 -3.79 -16.02 5.24
CA LEU A 169 -3.48 -14.97 6.22
C LEU A 169 -2.74 -15.49 7.45
N ARG A 170 -3.07 -16.70 7.92
CA ARG A 170 -2.35 -17.33 9.05
C ARG A 170 -0.90 -17.65 8.72
N GLY A 171 -0.55 -17.82 7.45
CA GLY A 171 0.82 -18.03 6.98
C GLY A 171 1.68 -16.77 6.96
N LEU A 172 1.10 -15.58 7.12
CA LEU A 172 1.84 -14.32 7.15
C LEU A 172 2.68 -14.19 8.42
N ARG A 173 3.79 -13.44 8.34
CA ARG A 173 4.64 -13.13 9.50
C ARG A 173 3.81 -12.47 10.62
N PRO A 174 4.13 -12.72 11.91
CA PRO A 174 3.38 -12.12 13.02
C PRO A 174 3.28 -10.60 12.97
N ALA A 175 4.34 -9.92 12.53
CA ALA A 175 4.33 -8.46 12.36
C ALA A 175 3.30 -7.99 11.32
N ALA A 176 3.21 -8.68 10.18
CA ALA A 176 2.24 -8.37 9.12
C ALA A 176 0.79 -8.59 9.58
N GLN A 177 0.53 -9.57 10.43
CA GLN A 177 -0.83 -9.85 10.94
C GLN A 177 -1.44 -8.69 11.73
N SER A 178 -0.63 -7.81 12.30
CA SER A 178 -1.11 -6.61 13.01
C SER A 178 -1.35 -5.39 12.12
N GLU A 179 -0.99 -5.46 10.85
CA GLU A 179 -1.17 -4.36 9.89
C GLU A 179 -2.64 -4.11 9.57
N ALA A 180 -2.98 -2.84 9.31
CA ALA A 180 -4.36 -2.43 9.01
C ALA A 180 -4.93 -3.16 7.79
N ALA A 181 -4.11 -3.37 6.75
CA ALA A 181 -4.52 -4.10 5.56
C ALA A 181 -4.93 -5.55 5.86
N VAL A 182 -4.16 -6.24 6.69
CA VAL A 182 -4.44 -7.63 7.09
C VAL A 182 -5.69 -7.70 7.98
N ARG A 183 -5.85 -6.76 8.94
CA ARG A 183 -7.06 -6.67 9.75
C ARG A 183 -8.31 -6.45 8.91
N ALA A 184 -8.24 -5.60 7.88
CA ALA A 184 -9.34 -5.40 6.93
C ALA A 184 -9.70 -6.70 6.20
N VAL A 185 -8.72 -7.52 5.80
CA VAL A 185 -9.00 -8.80 5.14
C VAL A 185 -9.61 -9.82 6.12
N TYR A 186 -9.16 -9.86 7.38
CA TYR A 186 -9.84 -10.67 8.40
C TYR A 186 -11.30 -10.23 8.62
N ALA A 187 -11.59 -8.93 8.53
CA ALA A 187 -12.96 -8.43 8.57
C ALA A 187 -13.76 -8.90 7.34
N LEU A 188 -13.18 -8.90 6.13
CA LEU A 188 -13.82 -9.49 4.94
C LEU A 188 -14.10 -10.99 5.11
N VAL A 189 -13.14 -11.76 5.62
CA VAL A 189 -13.32 -13.19 5.93
C VAL A 189 -14.48 -13.40 6.89
N TYR A 190 -14.54 -12.62 7.97
CA TYR A 190 -15.63 -12.68 8.94
C TYR A 190 -16.99 -12.41 8.28
N PHE A 191 -17.12 -11.34 7.48
CA PHE A 191 -18.37 -11.02 6.81
C PHE A 191 -18.72 -12.03 5.70
N ALA A 192 -17.73 -12.64 5.05
CA ALA A 192 -17.97 -13.70 4.07
C ALA A 192 -18.56 -14.97 4.73
N GLN A 193 -18.02 -15.35 5.89
CA GLN A 193 -18.58 -16.45 6.69
C GLN A 193 -20.00 -16.13 7.17
N LEU A 194 -20.21 -14.90 7.65
CA LEU A 194 -21.53 -14.45 8.10
C LEU A 194 -22.56 -14.40 6.96
N ALA A 195 -22.18 -13.94 5.77
CA ALA A 195 -23.05 -13.88 4.59
C ALA A 195 -23.47 -15.26 4.09
N GLY A 196 -22.68 -16.29 4.35
CA GLY A 196 -22.99 -17.70 4.04
C GLY A 196 -23.82 -18.41 5.11
N SER A 197 -24.10 -17.75 6.24
CA SER A 197 -24.98 -18.31 7.27
C SER A 197 -26.43 -18.37 6.77
N PRO A 198 -27.23 -19.37 7.23
CA PRO A 198 -28.65 -19.43 6.90
C PRO A 198 -29.36 -18.14 7.34
N ASP A 199 -30.30 -17.68 6.52
CA ASP A 199 -31.24 -16.63 6.92
C ASP A 199 -32.18 -17.21 7.98
N GLU A 200 -31.95 -16.88 9.23
CA GLU A 200 -32.78 -17.31 10.35
C GLU A 200 -33.94 -16.34 10.54
N THR A 201 -34.99 -16.83 11.24
CA THR A 201 -36.18 -16.06 11.60
C THR A 201 -35.89 -14.92 12.59
N ASP A 202 -34.67 -14.83 13.13
CA ASP A 202 -34.23 -13.74 14.01
C ASP A 202 -33.87 -12.49 13.19
N ALA A 203 -34.59 -11.41 13.47
CA ALA A 203 -34.38 -10.10 12.80
C ALA A 203 -32.96 -9.55 12.92
N ILE A 204 -32.26 -9.83 14.03
CA ILE A 204 -30.88 -9.38 14.21
C ILE A 204 -29.94 -10.19 13.31
N GLN A 205 -30.07 -11.50 13.26
CA GLN A 205 -29.25 -12.35 12.39
C GLN A 205 -29.50 -12.01 10.92
N SER A 206 -30.74 -11.79 10.51
CA SER A 206 -31.09 -11.36 9.16
C SER A 206 -30.46 -10.00 8.79
N ALA A 207 -30.45 -9.03 9.72
CA ALA A 207 -29.80 -7.75 9.54
C ALA A 207 -28.25 -7.90 9.40
N ARG A 208 -27.64 -8.76 10.22
CA ARG A 208 -26.20 -9.07 10.15
C ARG A 208 -25.80 -9.68 8.81
N VAL A 209 -26.54 -10.68 8.34
CA VAL A 209 -26.33 -11.34 7.03
C VAL A 209 -26.49 -10.32 5.90
N SER A 210 -27.53 -9.48 5.95
CA SER A 210 -27.77 -8.43 4.96
C SER A 210 -26.62 -7.41 4.93
N ALA A 211 -26.18 -6.95 6.09
CA ALA A 211 -25.04 -6.05 6.21
C ALA A 211 -23.76 -6.66 5.64
N ALA A 212 -23.48 -7.93 5.95
CA ALA A 212 -22.33 -8.66 5.42
C ALA A 212 -22.35 -8.70 3.88
N ARG A 213 -23.51 -8.96 3.27
CA ARG A 213 -23.68 -8.95 1.81
C ARG A 213 -23.41 -7.57 1.19
N TYR A 214 -23.81 -6.45 1.85
CA TYR A 214 -23.50 -5.11 1.40
C TYR A 214 -21.99 -4.83 1.50
N LEU A 215 -21.36 -5.14 2.62
CA LEU A 215 -19.93 -4.91 2.86
C LEU A 215 -19.05 -5.68 1.86
N LEU A 216 -19.39 -6.91 1.54
CA LEU A 216 -18.68 -7.73 0.53
C LEU A 216 -18.84 -7.18 -0.90
N ARG A 217 -19.87 -6.38 -1.17
CA ARG A 217 -20.08 -5.67 -2.44
C ARG A 217 -19.51 -4.25 -2.44
N THR A 218 -18.70 -3.92 -1.44
CA THR A 218 -18.13 -2.60 -1.26
C THR A 218 -19.15 -1.47 -1.01
N ASP A 219 -20.39 -1.81 -0.72
CA ASP A 219 -21.43 -0.85 -0.29
C ASP A 219 -21.33 -0.64 1.24
N HIS A 220 -20.23 -0.01 1.64
CA HIS A 220 -19.89 0.19 3.06
C HIS A 220 -20.96 1.04 3.77
N ALA A 221 -21.52 2.03 3.07
CA ALA A 221 -22.54 2.92 3.65
C ALA A 221 -23.78 2.14 4.08
N ARG A 222 -24.34 1.31 3.19
CA ARG A 222 -25.51 0.48 3.53
C ARG A 222 -25.19 -0.59 4.55
N GLY A 223 -24.00 -1.22 4.43
CA GLY A 223 -23.58 -2.23 5.41
C GLY A 223 -23.51 -1.67 6.82
N LEU A 224 -22.84 -0.53 7.02
CA LEU A 224 -22.75 0.16 8.30
C LEU A 224 -24.11 0.61 8.82
N GLU A 225 -24.94 1.23 7.99
CA GLU A 225 -26.27 1.70 8.41
C GLU A 225 -27.17 0.54 8.86
N THR A 226 -27.12 -0.60 8.17
CA THR A 226 -27.87 -1.80 8.55
C THR A 226 -27.42 -2.31 9.93
N LEU A 227 -26.10 -2.34 10.22
CA LEU A 227 -25.59 -2.75 11.55
C LEU A 227 -25.96 -1.75 12.64
N PHE A 228 -25.83 -0.44 12.37
CA PHE A 228 -26.22 0.59 13.32
C PHE A 228 -27.71 0.54 13.64
N ALA A 229 -28.58 0.44 12.64
CA ALA A 229 -30.01 0.34 12.85
C ALA A 229 -30.39 -0.89 13.68
N ALA A 230 -29.72 -2.04 13.48
CA ALA A 230 -29.92 -3.22 14.30
C ALA A 230 -29.45 -3.00 15.75
N ALA A 231 -28.32 -2.36 15.97
CA ALA A 231 -27.77 -2.08 17.28
C ALA A 231 -28.63 -1.08 18.07
N GLU A 232 -29.14 -0.03 17.43
CA GLU A 232 -30.03 0.95 18.05
C GLU A 232 -31.37 0.37 18.51
N ARG A 233 -31.86 -0.64 17.79
CA ARG A 233 -33.14 -1.35 18.14
C ARG A 233 -32.93 -2.42 19.19
N ASN A 234 -31.72 -2.93 19.38
CA ASN A 234 -31.44 -4.05 20.29
C ASN A 234 -30.17 -3.78 21.12
N ARG A 235 -30.38 -3.32 22.35
CA ARG A 235 -29.26 -3.00 23.27
C ARG A 235 -28.38 -4.21 23.59
N ARG A 236 -28.94 -5.42 23.69
CA ARG A 236 -28.15 -6.62 23.92
C ARG A 236 -27.20 -6.88 22.75
N TYR A 237 -27.71 -6.76 21.52
CA TYR A 237 -26.86 -6.88 20.33
C TYR A 237 -25.79 -5.78 20.31
N ALA A 238 -26.15 -4.51 20.55
CA ALA A 238 -25.22 -3.40 20.57
C ALA A 238 -24.01 -3.61 21.49
N THR A 239 -24.24 -4.17 22.68
CA THR A 239 -23.18 -4.37 23.70
C THR A 239 -22.42 -5.70 23.55
N THR A 240 -22.85 -6.59 22.67
CA THR A 240 -22.22 -7.90 22.42
C THR A 240 -21.72 -7.98 20.97
N ALA A 241 -22.29 -8.86 20.14
CA ALA A 241 -21.88 -9.10 18.77
C ALA A 241 -21.92 -7.84 17.88
N GLY A 242 -22.87 -6.94 18.08
CA GLY A 242 -23.01 -5.69 17.31
C GLY A 242 -21.81 -4.75 17.44
N ARG A 243 -21.21 -4.67 18.64
CA ARG A 243 -19.99 -3.91 18.84
C ARG A 243 -18.85 -4.45 17.98
N ASP A 244 -18.70 -5.77 17.93
CA ASP A 244 -17.62 -6.42 17.19
C ASP A 244 -17.88 -6.39 15.68
N ASP A 245 -19.13 -6.56 15.25
CA ASP A 245 -19.56 -6.39 13.86
C ASP A 245 -19.24 -4.97 13.36
N LEU A 246 -19.63 -3.94 14.12
CA LEU A 246 -19.38 -2.54 13.76
C LEU A 246 -17.88 -2.22 13.74
N LYS A 247 -17.09 -2.70 14.70
CA LYS A 247 -15.63 -2.54 14.68
C LYS A 247 -15.01 -3.15 13.43
N LYS A 248 -15.38 -4.37 13.06
CA LYS A 248 -14.90 -5.02 11.85
C LYS A 248 -15.35 -4.31 10.58
N ALA A 249 -16.59 -3.81 10.54
CA ALA A 249 -17.07 -3.03 9.41
C ALA A 249 -16.28 -1.73 9.22
N LEU A 250 -15.85 -1.08 10.31
CA LEU A 250 -15.00 0.11 10.25
C LEU A 250 -13.56 -0.18 9.77
N GLU A 251 -13.03 -1.40 9.95
CA GLU A 251 -11.73 -1.79 9.38
C GLU A 251 -11.77 -1.89 7.84
N LEU A 252 -12.95 -2.00 7.23
CA LEU A 252 -13.11 -2.06 5.77
C LEU A 252 -13.03 -0.68 5.11
N LEU A 253 -13.20 0.40 5.87
CA LEU A 253 -13.15 1.76 5.36
C LEU A 253 -11.70 2.22 5.18
N PRO A 254 -11.37 2.88 4.05
CA PRO A 254 -10.06 3.51 3.86
C PRO A 254 -9.74 4.52 4.98
N ALA A 255 -8.47 4.72 5.31
CA ALA A 255 -8.04 5.62 6.39
C ALA A 255 -8.51 7.08 6.23
N GLY A 256 -8.79 7.53 5.00
CA GLY A 256 -9.30 8.87 4.68
C GLY A 256 -10.81 8.94 4.41
N ASP A 257 -11.55 7.85 4.65
CA ASP A 257 -12.99 7.82 4.36
C ASP A 257 -13.76 8.83 5.25
N PRO A 258 -14.58 9.73 4.65
CA PRO A 258 -15.31 10.74 5.40
C PRO A 258 -16.34 10.15 6.38
N GLN A 259 -16.78 8.93 6.19
CA GLN A 259 -17.71 8.24 7.08
C GLN A 259 -17.05 7.71 8.35
N LEU A 260 -15.72 7.50 8.34
CA LEU A 260 -15.01 6.85 9.44
C LEU A 260 -15.12 7.60 10.78
N GLY A 261 -14.95 8.92 10.76
CA GLY A 261 -15.06 9.76 11.95
C GLY A 261 -16.47 9.77 12.57
N PRO A 262 -17.51 10.08 11.79
CA PRO A 262 -18.90 10.00 12.25
C PRO A 262 -19.31 8.62 12.77
N ALA A 263 -18.94 7.55 12.06
CA ALA A 263 -19.28 6.19 12.46
C ALA A 263 -18.62 5.77 13.79
N ARG A 264 -17.34 6.17 14.01
CA ARG A 264 -16.66 5.94 15.30
C ARG A 264 -17.36 6.66 16.46
N ARG A 265 -17.80 7.91 16.27
CA ARG A 265 -18.55 8.66 17.29
C ARG A 265 -19.91 7.99 17.57
N ARG A 266 -20.63 7.56 16.53
CA ARG A 266 -21.91 6.86 16.69
C ARG A 266 -21.73 5.55 17.45
N LEU A 267 -20.69 4.76 17.14
CA LEU A 267 -20.34 3.55 17.87
C LEU A 267 -20.07 3.84 19.36
N ALA A 268 -19.28 4.87 19.66
CA ALA A 268 -19.00 5.26 21.04
C ALA A 268 -20.28 5.62 21.82
N GLY A 269 -21.23 6.31 21.17
CA GLY A 269 -22.52 6.66 21.78
C GLY A 269 -23.43 5.47 22.06
N LEU A 270 -23.32 4.38 21.29
CA LEU A 270 -24.12 3.15 21.53
C LEU A 270 -23.60 2.34 22.73
N LEU A 271 -22.35 2.54 23.14
CA LEU A 271 -21.70 1.77 24.21
C LEU A 271 -21.77 2.45 25.58
N ASN A 272 -22.19 3.72 25.63
CA ASN A 272 -22.46 4.48 26.85
C ASN A 272 -23.97 4.45 27.18
#